data_922dd25fbb39001e9b85a8970902da5f
#
_entry.id   922dd25fbb39001e9b85a8970902da5f
#
_cell.length_a   1.000
_cell.length_b   1.000
_cell.length_c   1.000
_cell.angle_alpha   90.00
_cell.angle_beta   90.00
_cell.angle_gamma   90.00
#
_symmetry.space_group_name_H-M   'P 1'
#
loop_
_entity.id
_entity.type
_entity.pdbx_description
1 polymer ?
#
loop_
_entity_poly.entity_id
_entity_poly.type
_entity_poly.pdbx_seq_one_letter_code
_entity_poly.pdbx_strand_id
1 'polypeptide(L)'
;MKKVKFLFHSLKNFQEMGTVVRSGSAMCRKMTQFITKDDAVIVELGAGDGVITSYILKAMADDAKLFVFEINPELCEIISRIDDPRMILINDGAQNMDRHLHKHGISQVDSIISAIPFLVLPKDLTQEILLICRKNIKKGGTFIQMHYANGIKKMYEGIFGNVETFFVPMNIPPGYVFKCVKE
;
A
#
# COMPACT_ATOMS: atom_id res chain seq x y z
N MET A 1 -9.71 -4.34 -18.57
CA MET A 1 -8.62 -5.21 -19.05
C MET A 1 -7.37 -4.46 -19.53
N LYS A 2 -7.44 -3.42 -20.38
CA LYS A 2 -6.24 -2.71 -20.89
C LYS A 2 -5.40 -2.01 -19.79
N LYS A 3 -6.03 -1.32 -18.80
CA LYS A 3 -5.35 -0.62 -17.70
C LYS A 3 -4.58 -1.58 -16.78
N VAL A 4 -5.14 -2.75 -16.45
CA VAL A 4 -4.50 -3.76 -15.59
C VAL A 4 -3.28 -4.37 -16.27
N LYS A 5 -3.37 -4.72 -17.57
CA LYS A 5 -2.22 -5.21 -18.34
C LYS A 5 -1.12 -4.17 -18.43
N PHE A 6 -1.47 -2.89 -18.62
CA PHE A 6 -0.51 -1.80 -18.66
C PHE A 6 0.19 -1.62 -17.31
N LEU A 7 -0.59 -1.65 -16.20
CA LEU A 7 -0.05 -1.57 -14.84
C LEU A 7 0.95 -2.72 -14.58
N PHE A 8 0.54 -3.95 -14.92
CA PHE A 8 1.40 -5.13 -14.78
C PHE A 8 2.70 -4.98 -15.57
N HIS A 9 2.63 -4.59 -16.86
CA HIS A 9 3.82 -4.39 -17.69
C HIS A 9 4.73 -3.27 -17.16
N SER A 10 4.15 -2.15 -16.72
CA SER A 10 4.94 -1.04 -16.17
C SER A 10 5.66 -1.45 -14.89
N LEU A 11 4.99 -2.16 -13.98
CA LEU A 11 5.58 -2.65 -12.74
C LEU A 11 6.61 -3.76 -13.00
N LYS A 12 6.35 -4.68 -13.93
CA LYS A 12 7.29 -5.74 -14.31
C LYS A 12 8.56 -5.17 -14.90
N ASN A 13 8.46 -4.25 -15.86
CA ASN A 13 9.63 -3.56 -16.43
C ASN A 13 10.42 -2.80 -15.37
N PHE A 14 9.74 -2.19 -14.39
CA PHE A 14 10.38 -1.49 -13.28
C PHE A 14 11.12 -2.44 -12.34
N GLN A 15 10.57 -3.63 -12.08
CA GLN A 15 11.20 -4.70 -11.32
C GLN A 15 12.43 -5.28 -12.05
N GLU A 16 12.31 -5.54 -13.37
CA GLU A 16 13.40 -6.08 -14.21
C GLU A 16 14.58 -5.10 -14.34
N MET A 17 14.32 -3.79 -14.28
CA MET A 17 15.39 -2.77 -14.23
C MET A 17 16.15 -2.73 -12.88
N GLY A 18 15.87 -3.63 -11.95
CA GLY A 18 16.53 -3.69 -10.64
C GLY A 18 16.23 -2.50 -9.71
N THR A 19 15.23 -1.69 -10.05
CA THR A 19 14.88 -0.46 -9.32
C THR A 19 13.92 -0.72 -8.15
N VAL A 20 13.31 -1.91 -8.08
CA VAL A 20 12.51 -2.34 -6.91
C VAL A 20 13.47 -2.99 -5.91
N VAL A 21 14.07 -2.15 -5.09
CA VAL A 21 14.85 -2.62 -3.95
C VAL A 21 13.86 -3.09 -2.88
N ARG A 22 14.09 -4.30 -2.35
CA ARG A 22 13.33 -4.82 -1.21
C ARG A 22 13.36 -3.80 -0.07
N SER A 23 12.20 -3.48 0.48
CA SER A 23 12.10 -2.51 1.57
C SER A 23 12.91 -2.99 2.78
N GLY A 24 13.85 -2.16 3.21
CA GLY A 24 14.66 -2.46 4.38
C GLY A 24 13.83 -2.41 5.67
N SER A 25 14.33 -3.06 6.73
CA SER A 25 13.63 -3.13 8.02
C SER A 25 13.30 -1.75 8.62
N ALA A 26 14.14 -0.74 8.35
CA ALA A 26 13.90 0.64 8.80
C ALA A 26 12.66 1.24 8.11
N MET A 27 12.51 1.01 6.79
CA MET A 27 11.35 1.46 6.02
C MET A 27 10.08 0.75 6.50
N CYS A 28 10.11 -0.58 6.62
CA CYS A 28 8.97 -1.37 7.07
C CYS A 28 8.49 -0.93 8.46
N ARG A 29 9.40 -0.77 9.42
CA ARG A 29 9.06 -0.25 10.77
C ARG A 29 8.48 1.15 10.71
N LYS A 30 9.03 2.03 9.86
CA LYS A 30 8.51 3.39 9.71
C LYS A 30 7.12 3.44 9.12
N MET A 31 6.81 2.56 8.16
CA MET A 31 5.46 2.47 7.57
C MET A 31 4.45 1.91 8.56
N THR A 32 4.81 0.87 9.32
CA THR A 32 3.89 0.15 10.20
C THR A 32 3.74 0.76 11.59
N GLN A 33 4.57 1.73 11.97
CA GLN A 33 4.47 2.40 13.28
C GLN A 33 3.17 3.18 13.50
N PHE A 34 2.44 3.48 12.43
CA PHE A 34 1.17 4.22 12.46
C PHE A 34 -0.05 3.30 12.58
N ILE A 35 0.14 1.98 12.49
CA ILE A 35 -0.90 1.00 12.80
C ILE A 35 -1.13 1.01 14.29
N THR A 36 -2.39 1.06 14.70
CA THR A 36 -2.80 0.99 16.10
C THR A 36 -3.52 -0.33 16.38
N LYS A 37 -3.68 -0.69 17.65
CA LYS A 37 -4.46 -1.88 18.03
C LYS A 37 -5.97 -1.70 17.85
N ASP A 38 -6.41 -0.48 17.56
CA ASP A 38 -7.81 -0.15 17.26
C ASP A 38 -8.12 -0.28 15.75
N ASP A 39 -7.09 -0.52 14.91
CA ASP A 39 -7.25 -0.73 13.47
C ASP A 39 -7.81 -2.14 13.23
N ALA A 40 -9.11 -2.23 12.95
CA ALA A 40 -9.81 -3.51 12.71
C ALA A 40 -9.64 -4.01 11.26
N VAL A 41 -9.51 -3.09 10.30
CA VAL A 41 -9.35 -3.42 8.87
C VAL A 41 -8.21 -2.62 8.26
N ILE A 42 -7.20 -3.33 7.78
CA ILE A 42 -6.01 -2.76 7.16
C ILE A 42 -5.92 -3.25 5.70
N VAL A 43 -5.48 -2.39 4.81
CA VAL A 43 -5.21 -2.74 3.42
C VAL A 43 -3.74 -2.50 3.10
N GLU A 44 -3.11 -3.46 2.44
CA GLU A 44 -1.80 -3.31 1.83
C GLU A 44 -1.94 -3.28 0.31
N LEU A 45 -1.31 -2.30 -0.35
CA LEU A 45 -1.31 -2.14 -1.80
C LEU A 45 0.10 -2.28 -2.37
N GLY A 46 0.28 -3.25 -3.28
CA GLY A 46 1.57 -3.56 -3.89
C GLY A 46 2.51 -4.26 -2.90
N ALA A 47 2.09 -5.43 -2.42
CA ALA A 47 2.78 -6.16 -1.36
C ALA A 47 4.16 -6.72 -1.79
N GLY A 48 4.39 -6.88 -3.09
CA GLY A 48 5.67 -7.37 -3.59
C GLY A 48 5.98 -8.79 -3.10
N ASP A 49 7.10 -8.97 -2.43
CA ASP A 49 7.52 -10.26 -1.85
C ASP A 49 6.98 -10.51 -0.42
N GLY A 50 6.08 -9.65 0.08
CA GLY A 50 5.44 -9.81 1.39
C GLY A 50 6.28 -9.35 2.59
N VAL A 51 7.38 -8.62 2.35
CA VAL A 51 8.20 -8.12 3.47
C VAL A 51 7.43 -7.12 4.33
N ILE A 52 6.72 -6.16 3.73
CA ILE A 52 5.91 -5.19 4.48
C ILE A 52 4.70 -5.91 5.10
N THR A 53 4.07 -6.83 4.38
CA THR A 53 2.99 -7.71 4.89
C THR A 53 3.35 -8.31 6.26
N SER A 54 4.55 -8.90 6.36
CA SER A 54 5.03 -9.52 7.60
C SER A 54 5.17 -8.52 8.76
N TYR A 55 5.51 -7.26 8.49
CA TYR A 55 5.56 -6.20 9.50
C TYR A 55 4.17 -5.70 9.90
N ILE A 56 3.23 -5.62 8.94
CA ILE A 56 1.83 -5.26 9.23
C ILE A 56 1.21 -6.30 10.16
N LEU A 57 1.35 -7.60 9.84
CA LEU A 57 0.82 -8.72 10.63
C LEU A 57 1.36 -8.72 12.07
N LYS A 58 2.61 -8.29 12.29
CA LYS A 58 3.20 -8.14 13.63
C LYS A 58 2.68 -6.91 14.39
N ALA A 59 2.29 -5.85 13.67
CA ALA A 59 1.85 -4.59 14.27
C ALA A 59 0.36 -4.56 14.60
N MET A 60 -0.48 -5.19 13.76
CA MET A 60 -1.94 -5.18 13.88
C MET A 60 -2.45 -5.98 15.09
N ALA A 61 -3.72 -5.78 15.46
CA ALA A 61 -4.39 -6.55 16.51
C ALA A 61 -4.66 -8.01 16.06
N ASP A 62 -4.89 -8.90 17.02
CA ASP A 62 -5.08 -10.34 16.75
C ASP A 62 -6.40 -10.64 16.05
N ASP A 63 -7.41 -9.79 16.21
CA ASP A 63 -8.73 -9.89 15.58
C ASP A 63 -8.90 -9.00 14.34
N ALA A 64 -7.89 -8.20 13.98
CA ALA A 64 -7.91 -7.35 12.81
C ALA A 64 -7.79 -8.17 11.51
N LYS A 65 -8.24 -7.59 10.38
CA LYS A 65 -8.14 -8.18 9.04
C LYS A 65 -7.18 -7.39 8.17
N LEU A 66 -6.34 -8.10 7.42
CA LEU A 66 -5.42 -7.53 6.45
C LEU A 66 -5.80 -7.96 5.03
N PHE A 67 -6.19 -7.02 4.18
CA PHE A 67 -6.39 -7.22 2.75
C PHE A 67 -5.12 -6.87 2.00
N VAL A 68 -4.51 -7.84 1.32
CA VAL A 68 -3.22 -7.70 0.62
C VAL A 68 -3.44 -7.73 -0.87
N PHE A 69 -3.18 -6.62 -1.55
CA PHE A 69 -3.31 -6.50 -3.01
C PHE A 69 -1.95 -6.59 -3.67
N GLU A 70 -1.81 -7.58 -4.56
CA GLU A 70 -0.66 -7.72 -5.44
C GLU A 70 -1.14 -8.13 -6.84
N ILE A 71 -0.62 -7.44 -7.85
CA ILE A 71 -1.03 -7.67 -9.25
C ILE A 71 -0.24 -8.78 -9.93
N ASN A 72 0.99 -9.03 -9.47
CA ASN A 72 1.87 -10.05 -10.02
C ASN A 72 1.54 -11.43 -9.42
N PRO A 73 1.05 -12.41 -10.22
CA PRO A 73 0.71 -13.72 -9.71
C PRO A 73 1.91 -14.49 -9.14
N GLU A 74 3.12 -14.29 -9.68
CA GLU A 74 4.34 -14.93 -9.17
C GLU A 74 4.66 -14.44 -7.74
N LEU A 75 4.45 -13.14 -7.46
CA LEU A 75 4.61 -12.58 -6.12
C LEU A 75 3.47 -13.03 -5.19
N CYS A 76 2.26 -13.17 -5.71
CA CYS A 76 1.15 -13.75 -4.94
C CYS A 76 1.46 -15.17 -4.48
N GLU A 77 2.13 -16.00 -5.28
CA GLU A 77 2.55 -17.34 -4.87
C GLU A 77 3.56 -17.30 -3.70
N ILE A 78 4.42 -16.27 -3.66
CA ILE A 78 5.36 -16.07 -2.55
C ILE A 78 4.60 -15.64 -1.29
N ILE A 79 3.71 -14.66 -1.41
CA ILE A 79 2.90 -14.13 -0.29
C ILE A 79 1.97 -15.20 0.28
N SER A 80 1.41 -16.08 -0.56
CA SER A 80 0.50 -17.14 -0.12
C SER A 80 1.13 -18.17 0.84
N ARG A 81 2.46 -18.18 0.96
CA ARG A 81 3.19 -19.01 1.93
C ARG A 81 3.18 -18.39 3.35
N ILE A 82 2.71 -17.16 3.50
CA ILE A 82 2.50 -16.55 4.82
C ILE A 82 1.22 -17.16 5.41
N ASP A 83 1.39 -18.04 6.40
CA ASP A 83 0.28 -18.70 7.09
C ASP A 83 -0.23 -17.83 8.25
N ASP A 84 -1.13 -16.90 7.93
CA ASP A 84 -1.79 -16.04 8.93
C ASP A 84 -3.28 -15.90 8.59
N PRO A 85 -4.20 -16.37 9.45
CA PRO A 85 -5.65 -16.39 9.19
C PRO A 85 -6.27 -15.00 9.07
N ARG A 86 -5.57 -13.94 9.49
CA ARG A 86 -6.03 -12.55 9.38
C ARG A 86 -5.79 -11.98 8.00
N MET A 87 -4.94 -12.62 7.18
CA MET A 87 -4.54 -12.17 5.85
C MET A 87 -5.51 -12.68 4.77
N ILE A 88 -5.94 -11.77 3.90
CA ILE A 88 -6.75 -12.05 2.70
C ILE A 88 -5.97 -11.56 1.50
N LEU A 89 -5.33 -12.48 0.77
CA LEU A 89 -4.56 -12.16 -0.43
C LEU A 89 -5.49 -12.00 -1.64
N ILE A 90 -5.30 -10.93 -2.39
CA ILE A 90 -6.08 -10.56 -3.57
C ILE A 90 -5.13 -10.31 -4.75
N ASN A 91 -5.16 -11.22 -5.73
CA ASN A 91 -4.42 -11.04 -6.97
C ASN A 91 -5.20 -10.12 -7.92
N ASP A 92 -5.16 -8.81 -7.65
CA ASP A 92 -5.80 -7.78 -8.49
C ASP A 92 -5.11 -6.42 -8.26
N GLY A 93 -5.42 -5.46 -9.15
CA GLY A 93 -4.88 -4.10 -9.03
C GLY A 93 -5.63 -3.26 -7.99
N ALA A 94 -4.92 -2.31 -7.38
CA ALA A 94 -5.43 -1.41 -6.35
C ALA A 94 -6.67 -0.59 -6.78
N GLN A 95 -6.83 -0.30 -8.07
CA GLN A 95 -8.02 0.38 -8.62
C GLN A 95 -9.31 -0.43 -8.45
N ASN A 96 -9.22 -1.74 -8.17
CA ASN A 96 -10.35 -2.63 -7.92
C ASN A 96 -10.62 -2.86 -6.43
N MET A 97 -9.90 -2.18 -5.53
CA MET A 97 -9.98 -2.36 -4.08
C MET A 97 -11.42 -2.24 -3.56
N ASP A 98 -12.16 -1.22 -4.00
CA ASP A 98 -13.55 -0.96 -3.60
C ASP A 98 -14.44 -2.21 -3.80
N ARG A 99 -14.36 -2.83 -4.97
CA ARG A 99 -15.13 -4.03 -5.31
C ARG A 99 -14.81 -5.21 -4.39
N HIS A 100 -13.53 -5.41 -4.07
CA HIS A 100 -13.11 -6.51 -3.21
C HIS A 100 -13.52 -6.28 -1.75
N LEU A 101 -13.37 -5.07 -1.23
CA LEU A 101 -13.81 -4.73 0.12
C LEU A 101 -15.32 -4.94 0.27
N HIS A 102 -16.14 -4.47 -0.68
CA HIS A 102 -17.59 -4.66 -0.67
C HIS A 102 -17.98 -6.15 -0.70
N LYS A 103 -17.28 -6.99 -1.49
CA LYS A 103 -17.50 -8.44 -1.53
C LYS A 103 -17.31 -9.10 -0.16
N HIS A 104 -16.45 -8.54 0.69
CA HIS A 104 -16.19 -9.00 2.05
C HIS A 104 -17.02 -8.26 3.11
N GLY A 105 -18.01 -7.44 2.70
CA GLY A 105 -18.87 -6.68 3.61
C GLY A 105 -18.17 -5.49 4.27
N ILE A 106 -17.02 -5.07 3.76
CA ILE A 106 -16.25 -3.94 4.29
C ILE A 106 -16.64 -2.66 3.55
N SER A 107 -17.15 -1.68 4.28
CA SER A 107 -17.52 -0.36 3.74
C SER A 107 -16.40 0.66 3.88
N GLN A 108 -15.59 0.57 4.93
CA GLN A 108 -14.47 1.46 5.21
C GLN A 108 -13.34 0.69 5.89
N VAL A 109 -12.12 1.21 5.75
CA VAL A 109 -10.89 0.66 6.36
C VAL A 109 -10.24 1.68 7.27
N ASP A 110 -9.49 1.20 8.24
CA ASP A 110 -8.79 2.04 9.23
C ASP A 110 -7.50 2.63 8.63
N SER A 111 -6.71 1.77 8.01
CA SER A 111 -5.41 2.13 7.46
C SER A 111 -5.18 1.50 6.09
N ILE A 112 -4.56 2.27 5.17
CA ILE A 112 -4.04 1.77 3.91
C ILE A 112 -2.53 2.01 3.89
N ILE A 113 -1.76 0.93 3.68
CA ILE A 113 -0.30 0.96 3.56
C ILE A 113 0.05 0.59 2.13
N SER A 114 0.80 1.45 1.45
CA SER A 114 1.08 1.28 0.03
C SER A 114 2.57 1.38 -0.28
N ALA A 115 3.04 0.45 -1.11
CA ALA A 115 4.36 0.48 -1.72
C ALA A 115 4.29 0.59 -3.26
N ILE A 116 3.13 0.97 -3.81
CA ILE A 116 2.97 1.20 -5.25
C ILE A 116 3.88 2.35 -5.69
N PRO A 117 4.69 2.17 -6.75
CA PRO A 117 5.59 3.22 -7.22
C PRO A 117 4.82 4.26 -8.07
N PHE A 118 3.98 5.07 -7.44
CA PHE A 118 3.09 6.04 -8.11
C PHE A 118 3.80 7.02 -9.04
N LEU A 119 5.09 7.32 -8.80
CA LEU A 119 5.86 8.24 -9.65
C LEU A 119 6.12 7.72 -11.05
N VAL A 120 6.04 6.41 -11.27
CA VAL A 120 6.25 5.77 -12.58
C VAL A 120 4.95 5.35 -13.26
N LEU A 121 3.83 5.49 -12.57
CA LEU A 121 2.50 5.24 -13.13
C LEU A 121 1.97 6.47 -13.89
N PRO A 122 1.06 6.28 -14.87
CA PRO A 122 0.30 7.37 -15.46
C PRO A 122 -0.41 8.19 -14.38
N LYS A 123 -0.40 9.52 -14.54
CA LYS A 123 -0.97 10.43 -13.54
C LYS A 123 -2.47 10.19 -13.29
N ASP A 124 -3.23 9.89 -14.34
CA ASP A 124 -4.66 9.58 -14.25
C ASP A 124 -4.93 8.31 -13.43
N LEU A 125 -4.14 7.26 -13.64
CA LEU A 125 -4.24 6.02 -12.87
C LEU A 125 -3.82 6.23 -11.40
N THR A 126 -2.73 6.97 -11.17
CA THR A 126 -2.30 7.34 -9.82
C THR A 126 -3.40 8.09 -9.08
N GLN A 127 -3.99 9.10 -9.73
CA GLN A 127 -5.08 9.87 -9.15
C GLN A 127 -6.33 9.01 -8.89
N GLU A 128 -6.70 8.13 -9.80
CA GLU A 128 -7.81 7.18 -9.65
C GLU A 128 -7.61 6.31 -8.39
N ILE A 129 -6.42 5.68 -8.24
CA ILE A 129 -6.12 4.83 -7.09
C ILE A 129 -6.16 5.64 -5.78
N LEU A 130 -5.56 6.82 -5.74
CA LEU A 130 -5.53 7.65 -4.53
C LEU A 130 -6.93 8.14 -4.12
N LEU A 131 -7.81 8.45 -5.08
CA LEU A 131 -9.21 8.81 -4.80
C LEU A 131 -9.99 7.61 -4.25
N ILE A 132 -9.74 6.40 -4.77
CA ILE A 132 -10.31 5.16 -4.24
C ILE A 132 -9.81 4.92 -2.81
N CYS A 133 -8.52 5.12 -2.54
CA CYS A 133 -7.97 5.02 -1.18
C CYS A 133 -8.69 6.01 -0.24
N ARG A 134 -8.75 7.30 -0.60
CA ARG A 134 -9.42 8.31 0.21
C ARG A 134 -10.90 8.00 0.45
N LYS A 135 -11.61 7.49 -0.55
CA LYS A 135 -13.03 7.09 -0.43
C LYS A 135 -13.19 6.02 0.64
N ASN A 136 -12.37 4.97 0.60
CA ASN A 136 -12.53 3.78 1.43
C ASN A 136 -11.94 3.90 2.84
N ILE A 137 -11.03 4.83 3.11
CA ILE A 137 -10.55 5.10 4.47
C ILE A 137 -11.66 5.75 5.29
N LYS A 138 -11.86 5.33 6.55
CA LYS A 138 -12.78 5.98 7.50
C LYS A 138 -12.30 7.38 7.88
N LYS A 139 -13.17 8.22 8.41
CA LYS A 139 -12.76 9.49 9.03
C LYS A 139 -11.78 9.23 10.18
N GLY A 140 -10.66 9.96 10.20
CA GLY A 140 -9.55 9.76 11.13
C GLY A 140 -8.59 8.62 10.75
N GLY A 141 -8.93 7.80 9.76
CA GLY A 141 -8.06 6.73 9.27
C GLY A 141 -6.91 7.25 8.41
N THR A 142 -5.92 6.39 8.14
CA THR A 142 -4.64 6.78 7.57
C THR A 142 -4.34 6.16 6.21
N PHE A 143 -3.70 6.94 5.34
CA PHE A 143 -3.01 6.46 4.14
C PHE A 143 -1.51 6.64 4.33
N ILE A 144 -0.76 5.56 4.20
CA ILE A 144 0.69 5.52 4.41
C ILE A 144 1.35 5.01 3.13
N GLN A 145 2.29 5.80 2.60
CA GLN A 145 2.95 5.50 1.34
C GLN A 145 4.45 5.69 1.45
N MET A 146 5.22 4.76 0.86
CA MET A 146 6.66 4.93 0.73
C MET A 146 7.07 5.41 -0.68
N HIS A 147 8.11 6.25 -0.74
CA HIS A 147 8.79 6.64 -1.99
C HIS A 147 10.27 6.85 -1.77
N TYR A 148 11.03 6.72 -2.86
CA TYR A 148 12.46 7.09 -2.90
C TYR A 148 12.69 8.56 -3.30
N ALA A 149 11.62 9.30 -3.65
CA ALA A 149 11.64 10.72 -3.99
C ALA A 149 10.40 11.42 -3.41
N ASN A 150 10.48 12.73 -3.18
CA ASN A 150 9.40 13.51 -2.54
C ASN A 150 8.51 14.28 -3.53
N GLY A 151 8.71 14.11 -4.84
CA GLY A 151 8.01 14.89 -5.88
C GLY A 151 6.49 14.75 -5.95
N ILE A 152 5.91 13.75 -5.27
CA ILE A 152 4.47 13.47 -5.28
C ILE A 152 3.69 14.13 -4.11
N LYS A 153 4.39 14.78 -3.17
CA LYS A 153 3.79 15.36 -1.96
C LYS A 153 2.57 16.24 -2.24
N LYS A 154 2.68 17.14 -3.23
CA LYS A 154 1.58 18.04 -3.63
C LYS A 154 0.30 17.30 -4.07
N MET A 155 0.45 16.14 -4.68
CA MET A 155 -0.71 15.31 -5.07
C MET A 155 -1.43 14.76 -3.85
N TYR A 156 -0.69 14.31 -2.84
CA TYR A 156 -1.27 13.84 -1.57
C TYR A 156 -1.97 14.98 -0.82
N GLU A 157 -1.34 16.16 -0.72
CA GLU A 157 -1.95 17.35 -0.15
C GLU A 157 -3.27 17.72 -0.86
N GLY A 158 -3.28 17.68 -2.20
CA GLY A 158 -4.47 17.97 -2.99
C GLY A 158 -5.61 16.96 -2.82
N ILE A 159 -5.30 15.69 -2.54
CA ILE A 159 -6.30 14.63 -2.41
C ILE A 159 -6.75 14.47 -0.95
N PHE A 160 -5.84 14.45 0.02
CA PHE A 160 -6.14 14.17 1.42
C PHE A 160 -6.29 15.42 2.29
N GLY A 161 -5.85 16.58 1.82
CA GLY A 161 -5.88 17.85 2.57
C GLY A 161 -4.67 18.06 3.49
N ASN A 162 -3.95 16.98 3.79
CA ASN A 162 -2.76 17.02 4.66
C ASN A 162 -1.75 15.94 4.24
N VAL A 163 -0.47 16.14 4.60
CA VAL A 163 0.56 15.11 4.49
C VAL A 163 1.72 15.38 5.43
N GLU A 164 1.99 14.45 6.30
CA GLU A 164 3.22 14.38 7.07
C GLU A 164 4.28 13.59 6.26
N THR A 165 5.54 14.06 6.28
CA THR A 165 6.64 13.43 5.53
C THR A 165 7.75 13.06 6.49
N PHE A 166 8.18 11.80 6.45
CA PHE A 166 9.25 11.25 7.27
C PHE A 166 10.38 10.75 6.39
N PHE A 167 11.58 11.26 6.59
CA PHE A 167 12.79 10.77 5.93
C PHE A 167 13.33 9.53 6.64
N VAL A 168 13.70 8.50 5.89
CA VAL A 168 14.21 7.21 6.40
C VAL A 168 15.63 7.00 5.87
N PRO A 169 16.65 7.58 6.50
CA PRO A 169 18.04 7.51 6.03
C PRO A 169 18.65 6.11 6.15
N MET A 170 18.16 5.29 7.08
CA MET A 170 18.66 3.94 7.33
C MET A 170 18.15 2.90 6.32
N ASN A 171 17.29 3.28 5.38
CA ASN A 171 16.93 2.44 4.24
C ASN A 171 17.97 2.59 3.13
N ILE A 172 18.18 1.53 2.33
CA ILE A 172 19.10 1.55 1.18
C ILE A 172 18.31 1.20 -0.08
N PRO A 173 18.15 2.16 -1.02
CA PRO A 173 18.48 3.58 -0.88
C PRO A 173 17.60 4.29 0.16
N PRO A 174 18.05 5.44 0.70
CA PRO A 174 17.22 6.26 1.58
C PRO A 174 15.90 6.64 0.92
N GLY A 175 14.84 6.78 1.72
CA GLY A 175 13.51 7.06 1.18
C GLY A 175 12.65 7.89 2.14
N TYR A 176 11.41 8.06 1.76
CA TYR A 176 10.42 8.85 2.49
C TYR A 176 9.19 8.00 2.77
N VAL A 177 8.58 8.21 3.92
CA VAL A 177 7.24 7.74 4.25
C VAL A 177 6.32 8.96 4.33
N PHE A 178 5.22 8.92 3.62
CA PHE A 178 4.16 9.92 3.65
C PHE A 178 2.99 9.35 4.43
N LYS A 179 2.45 10.13 5.34
CA LYS A 179 1.25 9.81 6.10
C LYS A 179 0.20 10.89 5.86
N CYS A 180 -0.96 10.48 5.39
CA CYS A 180 -2.13 11.34 5.23
C CYS A 180 -3.23 10.83 6.17
N VAL A 181 -4.02 11.74 6.72
CA VAL A 181 -5.17 11.42 7.57
C VAL A 181 -6.44 11.89 6.86
N LYS A 182 -7.48 11.05 6.80
CA LYS A 182 -8.77 11.48 6.25
C LYS A 182 -9.54 12.28 7.30
N GLU A 183 -9.73 13.55 7.04
CA GLU A 183 -10.58 14.46 7.82
C GLU A 183 -12.07 14.28 7.54
#